data_48de0144093d08c3c2a18d58fe3d3d7c
#
_entry.id   48de0144093d08c3c2a18d58fe3d3d7c
#
_cell.length_a   1.000
_cell.length_b   1.000
_cell.length_c   1.000
_cell.angle_alpha   90.00
_cell.angle_beta   90.00
_cell.angle_gamma   90.00
#
_symmetry.space_group_name_H-M   'P 1'
#
loop_
_entity.id
_entity.type
_entity.pdbx_description
1 polymer ?
#
loop_
_entity_poly.entity_id
_entity_poly.type
_entity_poly.pdbx_seq_one_letter_code
_entity_poly.pdbx_strand_id
1 'polypeptide(L)'
;KGILNAPAFVTVQNPIQNMMHEHDNEGERFRQIKLLTNGYTPPEDACATYTVSFALLKEFQEDLHKHIHLENNILFPKAEKLETELLFHID
;
A
#
# COMPACT_ATOMS: atom_id res chain seq x y z
N LYS A 1 -14.43 -19.38 -26.06
CA LYS A 1 -14.29 -19.53 -25.47
C LYS A 1 -13.30 -19.63 -24.73
N GLY A 2 -12.47 -20.01 -24.90
CA GLY A 2 -11.37 -20.20 -24.11
C GLY A 2 -11.00 -19.07 -23.30
N ILE A 3 -11.33 -17.97 -23.72
CA ILE A 3 -11.14 -16.85 -23.03
C ILE A 3 -11.55 -16.88 -21.67
N LEU A 4 -12.54 -17.53 -21.44
CA LEU A 4 -13.09 -17.63 -20.14
C LEU A 4 -12.27 -18.47 -19.23
N ASN A 5 -11.27 -19.09 -19.79
CA ASN A 5 -10.48 -20.00 -19.01
C ASN A 5 -9.51 -19.34 -18.09
N ALA A 6 -9.51 -18.07 -18.00
CA ALA A 6 -8.62 -17.43 -17.07
C ALA A 6 -9.40 -16.57 -16.10
N PRO A 7 -10.22 -17.16 -15.29
CA PRO A 7 -11.05 -16.39 -14.38
C PRO A 7 -10.23 -15.55 -13.42
N ALA A 8 -9.04 -15.98 -13.09
CA ALA A 8 -8.19 -15.22 -12.21
C ALA A 8 -7.78 -13.89 -12.81
N PHE A 9 -7.84 -13.78 -14.12
CA PHE A 9 -7.48 -12.56 -14.80
C PHE A 9 -8.69 -11.76 -15.25
N VAL A 10 -9.86 -12.27 -14.99
CA VAL A 10 -11.08 -11.62 -15.40
C VAL A 10 -11.48 -10.54 -14.42
N THR A 11 -11.06 -10.64 -13.18
CA THR A 11 -11.42 -9.68 -12.16
C THR A 11 -10.19 -9.04 -11.54
N VAL A 12 -10.30 -7.77 -11.18
CA VAL A 12 -9.24 -7.06 -10.47
C VAL A 12 -9.39 -7.20 -8.97
N GLN A 13 -10.48 -7.81 -8.49
CA GLN A 13 -10.74 -7.90 -7.06
C GLN A 13 -9.72 -8.71 -6.29
N ASN A 14 -9.27 -9.83 -6.83
CA ASN A 14 -8.28 -10.66 -6.14
C ASN A 14 -6.94 -9.97 -6.00
N PRO A 15 -6.35 -9.38 -7.06
CA PRO A 15 -5.13 -8.61 -6.91
C PRO A 15 -5.28 -7.44 -5.94
N ILE A 16 -6.42 -6.75 -5.97
CA ILE A 16 -6.67 -5.62 -5.08
C ILE A 16 -6.70 -6.08 -3.62
N GLN A 17 -7.39 -7.18 -3.33
CA GLN A 17 -7.45 -7.70 -1.97
C GLN A 17 -6.08 -8.12 -1.47
N ASN A 18 -5.28 -8.75 -2.32
CA ASN A 18 -3.93 -9.12 -1.96
C ASN A 18 -3.07 -7.91 -1.65
N MET A 19 -3.19 -6.86 -2.45
CA MET A 19 -2.45 -5.63 -2.21
C MET A 19 -2.89 -4.94 -0.93
N MET A 20 -4.19 -4.92 -0.65
CA MET A 20 -4.69 -4.36 0.60
C MET A 20 -4.17 -5.11 1.81
N HIS A 21 -4.08 -6.43 1.70
CA HIS A 21 -3.53 -7.25 2.78
C HIS A 21 -2.05 -6.96 2.98
N GLU A 22 -1.29 -6.81 1.89
CA GLU A 22 0.12 -6.43 1.99
C GLU A 22 0.29 -5.05 2.58
N HIS A 23 -0.60 -4.11 2.24
CA HIS A 23 -0.58 -2.76 2.82
C HIS A 23 -0.81 -2.80 4.32
N ASP A 24 -1.73 -3.66 4.79
CA ASP A 24 -1.98 -3.82 6.21
C ASP A 24 -0.74 -4.36 6.92
N ASN A 25 -0.06 -5.32 6.32
CA ASN A 25 1.15 -5.89 6.88
C ASN A 25 2.28 -4.87 6.95
N GLU A 26 2.42 -4.06 5.90
CA GLU A 26 3.41 -3.01 5.88
C GLU A 26 3.11 -1.94 6.92
N GLY A 27 1.84 -1.58 7.07
CA GLY A 27 1.42 -0.62 8.08
C GLY A 27 1.76 -1.10 9.48
N GLU A 28 1.57 -2.39 9.73
CA GLU A 28 1.90 -2.99 11.03
C GLU A 28 3.40 -2.96 11.28
N ARG A 29 4.22 -3.28 10.27
CA ARG A 29 5.67 -3.23 10.39
C ARG A 29 6.15 -1.83 10.73
N PHE A 30 5.62 -0.82 10.06
CA PHE A 30 6.00 0.57 10.32
C PHE A 30 5.53 1.02 11.69
N ARG A 31 4.38 0.53 12.15
CA ARG A 31 3.91 0.84 13.49
C ARG A 31 4.90 0.30 14.52
N GLN A 32 5.39 -0.91 14.32
CA GLN A 32 6.40 -1.50 15.20
C GLN A 32 7.70 -0.73 15.15
N ILE A 33 8.15 -0.34 13.98
CA ILE A 33 9.36 0.45 13.82
C ILE A 33 9.22 1.78 14.57
N LYS A 34 8.06 2.41 14.43
CA LYS A 34 7.78 3.67 15.11
C LYS A 34 7.85 3.52 16.62
N LEU A 35 7.31 2.42 17.15
CA LEU A 35 7.36 2.15 18.59
C LEU A 35 8.79 1.89 19.04
N LEU A 36 9.53 1.06 18.30
CA LEU A 36 10.90 0.72 18.65
C LEU A 36 11.84 1.91 18.58
N THR A 37 11.55 2.86 17.70
CA THR A 37 12.39 4.04 17.54
C THR A 37 11.88 5.25 18.31
N ASN A 38 10.87 5.06 19.12
CA ASN A 38 10.25 6.13 19.91
C ASN A 38 9.82 7.29 19.00
N GLY A 39 9.06 6.95 17.95
CA GLY A 39 8.55 7.93 16.99
C GLY A 39 9.63 8.50 16.10
N TYR A 40 10.63 7.68 15.77
CA TYR A 40 11.77 8.09 14.94
C TYR A 40 12.59 9.19 15.63
N THR A 41 12.68 9.12 16.94
CA THR A 41 13.45 10.08 17.73
C THR A 41 14.83 9.51 17.99
N PRO A 42 15.91 10.11 17.48
CA PRO A 42 17.25 9.60 17.73
C PRO A 42 17.64 9.82 19.18
N PRO A 43 18.53 8.97 19.72
CA PRO A 43 19.08 9.22 21.05
C PRO A 43 19.83 10.55 21.10
N GLU A 44 19.94 11.13 22.25
CA GLU A 44 20.61 12.43 22.42
C GLU A 44 22.06 12.43 21.93
N ASP A 45 22.73 11.31 22.07
CA ASP A 45 24.12 11.19 21.66
C ASP A 45 24.30 10.56 20.27
N ALA A 46 23.23 10.53 19.48
CA ALA A 46 23.27 9.94 18.16
C ALA A 46 24.14 10.77 17.21
N CYS A 47 24.87 10.09 16.33
CA CYS A 47 25.65 10.78 15.32
C CYS A 47 24.75 11.28 14.20
N ALA A 48 25.28 12.16 13.35
CA ALA A 48 24.52 12.76 12.26
C ALA A 48 23.90 11.73 11.33
N THR A 49 24.65 10.67 11.02
CA THR A 49 24.14 9.60 10.14
C THR A 49 22.91 8.92 10.74
N TYR A 50 22.92 8.68 12.04
CA TYR A 50 21.79 8.06 12.72
C TYR A 50 20.56 8.97 12.62
N THR A 51 20.76 10.25 12.91
CA THR A 51 19.68 11.24 12.85
C THR A 51 19.08 11.37 11.45
N VAL A 52 19.94 11.42 10.44
CA VAL A 52 19.49 11.51 9.05
C VAL A 52 18.74 10.24 8.63
N SER A 53 19.24 9.08 9.06
CA SER A 53 18.58 7.80 8.74
C SER A 53 17.17 7.74 9.31
N PHE A 54 16.97 8.21 10.54
CA PHE A 54 15.64 8.23 11.14
C PHE A 54 14.72 9.21 10.44
N ALA A 55 15.24 10.37 10.03
CA ALA A 55 14.46 11.36 9.29
C ALA A 55 14.00 10.81 7.95
N LEU A 56 14.89 10.11 7.24
CA LEU A 56 14.55 9.50 5.96
C LEU A 56 13.53 8.36 6.12
N LEU A 57 13.67 7.58 7.17
CA LEU A 57 12.74 6.50 7.44
C LEU A 57 11.33 7.03 7.73
N LYS A 58 11.25 8.12 8.50
CA LYS A 58 9.98 8.77 8.79
C LYS A 58 9.34 9.32 7.53
N GLU A 59 10.13 9.97 6.68
CA GLU A 59 9.65 10.50 5.42
C GLU A 59 9.14 9.38 4.51
N PHE A 60 9.87 8.28 4.45
CA PHE A 60 9.46 7.13 3.67
C PHE A 60 8.11 6.58 4.16
N GLN A 61 7.93 6.49 5.48
CA GLN A 61 6.68 6.03 6.04
C GLN A 61 5.51 6.95 5.67
N GLU A 62 5.72 8.26 5.75
CA GLU A 62 4.68 9.22 5.41
C GLU A 62 4.30 9.14 3.94
N ASP A 63 5.29 9.00 3.06
CA ASP A 63 5.05 8.86 1.64
C ASP A 63 4.31 7.56 1.32
N LEU A 64 4.70 6.47 1.98
CA LEU A 64 4.05 5.18 1.80
C LEU A 64 2.60 5.24 2.24
N HIS A 65 2.30 5.91 3.35
CA HIS A 65 0.93 6.08 3.82
C HIS A 65 0.08 6.83 2.80
N LYS A 66 0.61 7.88 2.20
CA LYS A 66 -0.11 8.62 1.15
C LYS A 66 -0.37 7.74 -0.05
N HIS A 67 0.62 6.98 -0.44
CA HIS A 67 0.52 6.08 -1.58
C HIS A 67 -0.56 5.02 -1.34
N ILE A 68 -0.54 4.40 -0.19
CA ILE A 68 -1.53 3.40 0.19
C ILE A 68 -2.94 4.00 0.23
N HIS A 69 -3.06 5.21 0.78
CA HIS A 69 -4.33 5.90 0.85
C HIS A 69 -4.91 6.15 -0.55
N LEU A 70 -4.07 6.59 -1.48
CA LEU A 70 -4.51 6.82 -2.86
C LEU A 70 -4.96 5.53 -3.52
N GLU A 71 -4.21 4.45 -3.32
CA GLU A 71 -4.57 3.16 -3.90
C GLU A 71 -5.89 2.64 -3.32
N ASN A 72 -5.99 2.59 -2.00
CA ASN A 72 -7.15 2.01 -1.35
C ASN A 72 -8.44 2.82 -1.54
N ASN A 73 -8.34 4.13 -1.59
CA ASN A 73 -9.52 4.98 -1.59
C ASN A 73 -9.89 5.57 -2.94
N ILE A 74 -8.96 5.55 -3.88
CA ILE A 74 -9.21 6.13 -5.20
C ILE A 74 -8.96 5.14 -6.32
N LEU A 75 -7.75 4.63 -6.41
CA LEU A 75 -7.37 3.77 -7.53
C LEU A 75 -8.14 2.45 -7.56
N PHE A 76 -8.17 1.73 -6.45
CA PHE A 76 -8.82 0.43 -6.41
C PHE A 76 -10.33 0.53 -6.64
N PRO A 77 -11.05 1.47 -6.01
CA PRO A 77 -12.47 1.64 -6.32
C PRO A 77 -12.72 1.99 -7.77
N LYS A 78 -11.87 2.81 -8.38
CA LYS A 78 -12.00 3.14 -9.80
C LYS A 78 -11.75 1.95 -10.70
N ALA A 79 -10.76 1.13 -10.35
CA ALA A 79 -10.46 -0.08 -11.11
C ALA A 79 -11.63 -1.06 -11.06
N GLU A 80 -12.23 -1.24 -9.88
CA GLU A 80 -13.38 -2.11 -9.72
C GLU A 80 -14.58 -1.59 -10.51
N LYS A 81 -14.81 -0.28 -10.48
CA LYS A 81 -15.90 0.33 -11.21
C LYS A 81 -15.70 0.18 -12.72
N LEU A 82 -14.47 0.41 -13.17
CA LEU A 82 -14.16 0.27 -14.59
C LEU A 82 -14.37 -1.16 -15.06
N GLU A 83 -13.95 -2.13 -14.26
CA GLU A 83 -14.17 -3.54 -14.58
C GLU A 83 -15.66 -3.83 -14.74
N THR A 84 -16.48 -3.35 -13.81
CA THR A 84 -17.91 -3.54 -13.86
C THR A 84 -18.51 -2.91 -15.11
N GLU A 85 -18.10 -1.71 -15.45
CA GLU A 85 -18.57 -1.03 -16.63
C GLU A 85 -18.19 -1.78 -17.91
N LEU A 86 -16.97 -2.28 -17.98
CA LEU A 86 -16.53 -3.03 -19.14
C LEU A 86 -17.30 -4.34 -19.30
N LEU A 87 -17.58 -5.02 -18.20
CA LEU A 87 -18.33 -6.26 -18.25
C LEU A 87 -19.75 -6.04 -18.76
N PHE A 88 -20.38 -4.93 -18.36
CA PHE A 88 -21.70 -4.62 -18.84
C PHE A 88 -21.72 -4.19 -20.30
N HIS A 89 -20.64 -3.62 -20.77
CA HIS A 89 -20.58 -3.18 -22.15
C HIS A 89 -20.21 -4.28 -23.15
N ILE A 90 -19.72 -5.37 -22.65
CA ILE A 90 -19.33 -6.46 -23.52
C ILE A 90 -20.54 -7.20 -24.08
N ASP A 91 -21.63 -7.12 -23.44
CA ASP A 91 -22.86 -7.73 -23.91
C ASP A 91 -23.43 -6.95 -25.07
#